data_46e17fde40b6679dc4aca28e38f81264
#
_entry.id   46e17fde40b6679dc4aca28e38f81264
#
_cell.length_a   1.000
_cell.length_b   1.000
_cell.length_c   1.000
_cell.angle_alpha   90.00
_cell.angle_beta   90.00
_cell.angle_gamma   90.00
#
_symmetry.space_group_name_H-M   'P 1'
#
loop_
_entity.id
_entity.type
_entity.pdbx_description
1 polymer ?
#
loop_
_entity_poly.entity_id
_entity_poly.type
_entity_poly.pdbx_seq_one_letter_code
_entity_poly.pdbx_strand_id
1 'polypeptide(L)'
;MYKQVFKKLKEIGQHTSDIECILIVGSVARGTNIMGSDLDIMIISSNKSFLVHDKSFIEYFGIVCNSKIECNGTCTSIRVWYQDENEIEFGIVDPSWISLTLDSGTKKVLTEGCIRSSLIRNMSFCFIIRLQNGIALIMVGIIYMDMCTAIFN
;
A
#
# COMPACT_ATOMS: atom_id res chain seq x y z
N MET A 1 -5.54 -10.59 13.16
CA MET A 1 -5.29 -10.67 11.72
C MET A 1 -4.34 -9.58 11.22
N TYR A 2 -4.72 -8.32 11.15
CA TYR A 2 -3.92 -7.24 10.52
C TYR A 2 -2.51 -7.03 11.11
N LYS A 3 -2.31 -7.21 12.43
CA LYS A 3 -0.97 -7.03 13.05
C LYS A 3 0.11 -7.93 12.44
N GLN A 4 -0.23 -9.19 12.13
CA GLN A 4 0.72 -10.13 11.51
C GLN A 4 0.99 -9.75 10.05
N VAL A 5 -0.05 -9.37 9.31
CA VAL A 5 0.09 -8.90 7.93
C VAL A 5 0.97 -7.64 7.88
N PHE A 6 0.75 -6.67 8.75
CA PHE A 6 1.56 -5.45 8.78
C PHE A 6 3.03 -5.72 9.14
N LYS A 7 3.29 -6.67 10.04
CA LYS A 7 4.67 -7.10 10.32
C LYS A 7 5.33 -7.68 9.07
N LYS A 8 4.64 -8.58 8.36
CA LYS A 8 5.12 -9.18 7.12
C LYS A 8 5.34 -8.15 6.00
N LEU A 9 4.44 -7.18 5.86
CA LEU A 9 4.61 -6.08 4.90
C LEU A 9 5.88 -5.28 5.19
N LYS A 10 6.14 -4.97 6.46
CA LYS A 10 7.36 -4.28 6.87
C LYS A 10 8.61 -5.10 6.52
N GLU A 11 8.59 -6.39 6.79
CA GLU A 11 9.70 -7.30 6.48
C GLU A 11 9.96 -7.37 4.97
N ILE A 12 8.93 -7.57 4.14
CA ILE A 12 9.06 -7.57 2.68
C ILE A 12 9.63 -6.25 2.18
N GLY A 13 9.07 -5.12 2.62
CA GLY A 13 9.56 -3.82 2.21
C GLY A 13 11.02 -3.57 2.63
N GLN A 14 11.48 -4.10 3.76
CA GLN A 14 12.87 -3.98 4.19
C GLN A 14 13.85 -4.83 3.36
N HIS A 15 13.39 -5.98 2.87
CA HIS A 15 14.24 -6.93 2.13
C HIS A 15 14.15 -6.79 0.60
N THR A 16 13.16 -6.06 0.08
CA THR A 16 12.98 -5.85 -1.36
C THR A 16 13.36 -4.42 -1.72
N SER A 17 14.53 -4.24 -2.32
CA SER A 17 15.11 -2.93 -2.64
C SER A 17 14.23 -2.09 -3.58
N ASP A 18 13.47 -2.75 -4.44
CA ASP A 18 12.65 -2.11 -5.46
C ASP A 18 11.31 -1.59 -4.92
N ILE A 19 10.94 -1.97 -3.68
CA ILE A 19 9.75 -1.42 -3.01
C ILE A 19 10.10 -0.09 -2.35
N GLU A 20 9.52 0.98 -2.89
CA GLU A 20 9.71 2.35 -2.41
C GLU A 20 8.78 2.69 -1.25
N CYS A 21 7.52 2.25 -1.35
CA CYS A 21 6.49 2.54 -0.35
C CYS A 21 5.42 1.46 -0.33
N ILE A 22 4.85 1.20 0.85
CA ILE A 22 3.67 0.36 1.03
C ILE A 22 2.62 1.16 1.79
N LEU A 23 1.42 1.26 1.22
CA LEU A 23 0.28 1.97 1.80
C LEU A 23 -0.86 0.98 2.06
N ILE A 24 -1.55 1.15 3.18
CA ILE A 24 -2.85 0.53 3.40
C ILE A 24 -3.90 1.51 2.90
N VAL A 25 -4.82 1.03 2.08
CA VAL A 25 -5.89 1.84 1.50
C VAL A 25 -7.25 1.20 1.79
N GLY A 26 -8.32 1.70 1.20
CA GLY A 26 -9.65 1.10 1.30
C GLY A 26 -10.31 1.20 2.68
N SER A 27 -11.18 0.24 2.98
CA SER A 27 -12.04 0.24 4.16
C SER A 27 -11.26 0.16 5.47
N VAL A 28 -10.17 -0.62 5.49
CA VAL A 28 -9.31 -0.79 6.67
C VAL A 28 -8.60 0.52 7.01
N ALA A 29 -8.11 1.25 6.00
CA ALA A 29 -7.47 2.54 6.21
C ALA A 29 -8.46 3.61 6.73
N ARG A 30 -9.71 3.54 6.29
CA ARG A 30 -10.79 4.43 6.77
C ARG A 30 -11.29 4.09 8.16
N GLY A 31 -11.03 2.88 8.66
CA GLY A 31 -11.63 2.36 9.89
C GLY A 31 -13.12 2.01 9.73
N THR A 32 -13.58 1.77 8.50
CA THR A 32 -14.96 1.41 8.17
C THR A 32 -15.12 -0.07 7.80
N ASN A 33 -14.05 -0.85 7.95
CA ASN A 33 -14.07 -2.27 7.66
C ASN A 33 -14.99 -3.04 8.61
N ILE A 34 -15.68 -4.02 8.06
CA ILE A 34 -16.49 -5.00 8.80
C ILE A 34 -15.79 -6.36 8.79
N MET A 35 -16.34 -7.31 9.54
CA MET A 35 -15.85 -8.69 9.49
C MET A 35 -15.99 -9.26 8.07
N GLY A 36 -14.91 -9.83 7.54
CA GLY A 36 -14.85 -10.31 6.16
C GLY A 36 -14.49 -9.24 5.12
N SER A 37 -14.20 -8.00 5.51
CA SER A 37 -13.64 -7.01 4.57
C SER A 37 -12.26 -7.46 4.10
N ASP A 38 -12.01 -7.29 2.81
CA ASP A 38 -10.69 -7.42 2.21
C ASP A 38 -9.69 -6.39 2.76
N LEU A 39 -8.43 -6.68 2.60
CA LEU A 39 -7.34 -5.77 2.92
C LEU A 39 -6.72 -5.24 1.64
N ASP A 40 -6.88 -3.95 1.39
CA ASP A 40 -6.32 -3.28 0.23
C ASP A 40 -4.92 -2.72 0.56
N ILE A 41 -3.92 -3.16 -0.18
CA ILE A 41 -2.52 -2.77 -0.03
C ILE A 41 -2.03 -2.17 -1.34
N MET A 42 -1.44 -0.98 -1.29
CA MET A 42 -0.79 -0.38 -2.45
C MET A 42 0.73 -0.46 -2.28
N ILE A 43 1.40 -1.08 -3.26
CA ILE A 43 2.86 -1.21 -3.32
C ILE A 43 3.37 -0.30 -4.44
N ILE A 44 4.18 0.69 -4.08
CA ILE A 44 4.87 1.55 -5.03
C ILE A 44 6.26 0.98 -5.24
N SER A 45 6.56 0.61 -6.48
CA SER A 45 7.81 -0.08 -6.82
C SER A 45 8.45 0.47 -8.07
N SER A 46 9.77 0.69 -8.01
CA SER A 46 10.59 1.03 -9.18
C SER A 46 10.72 -0.11 -10.18
N ASN A 47 10.35 -1.34 -9.77
CA ASN A 47 10.35 -2.54 -10.62
C ASN A 47 8.98 -3.26 -10.58
N LYS A 48 7.91 -2.52 -10.90
CA LYS A 48 6.54 -3.03 -10.94
C LYS A 48 6.42 -4.33 -11.74
N SER A 49 7.03 -4.35 -12.94
CA SER A 49 6.93 -5.52 -13.83
C SER A 49 7.47 -6.80 -13.19
N PHE A 50 8.55 -6.71 -12.43
CA PHE A 50 9.10 -7.84 -11.71
C PHE A 50 8.13 -8.37 -10.65
N LEU A 51 7.58 -7.49 -9.80
CA LEU A 51 6.64 -7.88 -8.75
C LEU A 51 5.35 -8.49 -9.30
N VAL A 52 4.86 -8.00 -10.44
CA VAL A 52 3.67 -8.55 -11.10
C VAL A 52 3.96 -9.92 -11.72
N HIS A 53 5.17 -10.13 -12.24
CA HIS A 53 5.57 -11.40 -12.86
C HIS A 53 5.95 -12.45 -11.80
N ASP A 54 6.85 -12.08 -10.87
CA ASP A 54 7.23 -12.89 -9.72
C ASP A 54 6.28 -12.62 -8.55
N LYS A 55 5.25 -13.45 -8.45
CA LYS A 55 4.23 -13.35 -7.40
C LYS A 55 4.60 -14.10 -6.12
N SER A 56 5.84 -14.56 -5.97
CA SER A 56 6.25 -15.36 -4.82
C SER A 56 6.00 -14.67 -3.46
N PHE A 57 6.03 -13.33 -3.45
CA PHE A 57 5.76 -12.56 -2.23
C PHE A 57 4.35 -12.78 -1.66
N ILE A 58 3.34 -13.15 -2.48
CA ILE A 58 1.98 -13.37 -1.95
C ILE A 58 1.91 -14.59 -1.03
N GLU A 59 2.74 -15.61 -1.27
CA GLU A 59 2.80 -16.82 -0.45
C GLU A 59 3.34 -16.56 0.96
N TYR A 60 4.05 -15.45 1.12
CA TYR A 60 4.56 -15.05 2.44
C TYR A 60 3.43 -14.70 3.42
N PHE A 61 2.26 -14.32 2.93
CA PHE A 61 1.12 -13.94 3.77
C PHE A 61 0.28 -15.13 4.24
N GLY A 62 0.31 -16.24 3.52
CA GLY A 62 -0.44 -17.45 3.88
C GLY A 62 -0.47 -18.47 2.74
N ILE A 63 -1.21 -19.55 2.94
CA ILE A 63 -1.42 -20.56 1.90
C ILE A 63 -2.44 -20.00 0.90
N VAL A 64 -2.00 -19.80 -0.33
CA VAL A 64 -2.82 -19.24 -1.41
C VAL A 64 -3.77 -20.32 -1.93
N CYS A 65 -5.07 -20.05 -1.89
CA CYS A 65 -6.10 -20.88 -2.51
C CYS A 65 -6.37 -20.46 -3.96
N ASN A 66 -6.40 -19.15 -4.22
CA ASN A 66 -6.64 -18.59 -5.55
C ASN A 66 -6.00 -17.21 -5.67
N SER A 67 -5.70 -16.80 -6.91
CA SER A 67 -5.28 -15.43 -7.20
C SER A 67 -5.77 -14.97 -8.55
N LYS A 68 -6.06 -13.67 -8.68
CA LYS A 68 -6.50 -13.01 -9.92
C LYS A 68 -5.70 -11.74 -10.16
N ILE A 69 -5.27 -11.53 -11.40
CA ILE A 69 -4.63 -10.28 -11.81
C ILE A 69 -5.65 -9.42 -12.54
N GLU A 70 -5.71 -8.14 -12.18
CA GLU A 70 -6.57 -7.14 -12.80
C GLU A 70 -5.74 -5.91 -13.15
N CYS A 71 -5.90 -5.41 -14.40
CA CYS A 71 -5.20 -4.21 -14.87
C CYS A 71 -6.18 -3.03 -14.87
N ASN A 72 -5.93 -2.07 -14.01
CA ASN A 72 -6.75 -0.87 -13.85
C ASN A 72 -5.91 0.39 -14.16
N GLY A 73 -5.77 0.71 -15.43
CA GLY A 73 -4.94 1.83 -15.86
C GLY A 73 -3.48 1.65 -15.47
N THR A 74 -2.95 2.56 -14.64
CA THR A 74 -1.57 2.51 -14.15
C THR A 74 -1.37 1.51 -13.00
N CYS A 75 -2.45 1.02 -12.38
CA CYS A 75 -2.40 0.04 -11.31
C CYS A 75 -2.61 -1.37 -11.85
N THR A 76 -1.79 -2.32 -11.42
CA THR A 76 -2.02 -3.74 -11.61
C THR A 76 -2.29 -4.37 -10.26
N SER A 77 -3.49 -4.89 -10.04
CA SER A 77 -3.89 -5.53 -8.79
C SER A 77 -3.68 -7.03 -8.87
N ILE A 78 -3.17 -7.61 -7.80
CA ILE A 78 -3.15 -9.05 -7.54
C ILE A 78 -4.07 -9.29 -6.36
N ARG A 79 -5.26 -9.80 -6.63
CA ARG A 79 -6.22 -10.20 -5.60
C ARG A 79 -5.97 -11.64 -5.21
N VAL A 80 -5.85 -11.91 -3.92
CA VAL A 80 -5.43 -13.21 -3.39
C VAL A 80 -6.40 -13.67 -2.31
N TRP A 81 -6.87 -14.90 -2.44
CA TRP A 81 -7.67 -15.60 -1.43
C TRP A 81 -6.82 -16.64 -0.73
N TYR A 82 -6.79 -16.59 0.60
CA TYR A 82 -5.99 -17.47 1.44
C TYR A 82 -6.84 -18.56 2.10
N GLN A 83 -6.19 -19.63 2.53
CA GLN A 83 -6.86 -20.78 3.16
C GLN A 83 -7.56 -20.40 4.49
N ASP A 84 -7.10 -19.38 5.16
CA ASP A 84 -7.69 -18.85 6.41
C ASP A 84 -8.85 -17.86 6.16
N GLU A 85 -9.46 -17.92 4.96
CA GLU A 85 -10.58 -17.08 4.52
C GLU A 85 -10.24 -15.58 4.39
N ASN A 86 -8.98 -15.22 4.52
CA ASN A 86 -8.55 -13.85 4.29
C ASN A 86 -8.45 -13.54 2.80
N GLU A 87 -8.83 -12.31 2.44
CA GLU A 87 -8.66 -11.75 1.12
C GLU A 87 -7.75 -10.51 1.21
N ILE A 88 -6.72 -10.49 0.36
CA ILE A 88 -5.81 -9.33 0.25
C ILE A 88 -5.73 -8.93 -1.22
N GLU A 89 -5.90 -7.64 -1.50
CA GLU A 89 -5.64 -7.05 -2.80
C GLU A 89 -4.34 -6.24 -2.77
N PHE A 90 -3.36 -6.66 -3.57
CA PHE A 90 -2.08 -5.97 -3.75
C PHE A 90 -2.13 -5.15 -5.03
N GLY A 91 -2.39 -3.85 -4.95
CA GLY A 91 -2.23 -2.91 -6.05
C GLY A 91 -0.76 -2.56 -6.22
N ILE A 92 -0.19 -2.81 -7.40
CA ILE A 92 1.22 -2.53 -7.71
C ILE A 92 1.29 -1.41 -8.73
N VAL A 93 2.01 -0.35 -8.40
CA VAL A 93 2.13 0.87 -9.21
C VAL A 93 3.58 1.34 -9.30
N ASP A 94 3.87 2.09 -10.35
CA ASP A 94 5.15 2.79 -10.49
C ASP A 94 5.20 4.03 -9.59
N PRO A 95 6.40 4.57 -9.26
CA PRO A 95 6.54 5.80 -8.47
C PRO A 95 5.83 7.03 -9.08
N SER A 96 5.62 7.06 -10.40
CA SER A 96 4.86 8.09 -11.09
C SER A 96 3.39 8.17 -10.68
N TRP A 97 2.84 7.09 -10.07
CA TRP A 97 1.46 7.05 -9.57
C TRP A 97 1.16 8.16 -8.56
N ILE A 98 2.16 8.57 -7.78
CA ILE A 98 2.07 9.68 -6.81
C ILE A 98 2.75 10.95 -7.32
N SER A 99 2.75 11.18 -8.62
CA SER A 99 3.27 12.42 -9.21
C SER A 99 2.42 13.64 -8.81
N LEU A 100 2.97 14.84 -8.99
CA LEU A 100 2.29 16.11 -8.64
C LEU A 100 0.96 16.31 -9.37
N THR A 101 0.79 15.70 -10.54
CA THR A 101 -0.47 15.71 -11.30
C THR A 101 -1.17 14.36 -11.16
N LEU A 102 -1.97 14.23 -10.12
CA LEU A 102 -2.72 13.00 -9.86
C LEU A 102 -3.88 12.85 -10.86
N ASP A 103 -4.01 11.68 -11.48
CA ASP A 103 -5.22 11.32 -12.21
C ASP A 103 -6.43 11.18 -11.27
N SER A 104 -7.64 11.16 -11.83
CA SER A 104 -8.87 11.12 -11.02
C SER A 104 -9.01 9.86 -10.17
N GLY A 105 -8.54 8.72 -10.66
CA GLY A 105 -8.58 7.44 -9.93
C GLY A 105 -7.62 7.45 -8.75
N THR A 106 -6.38 7.85 -8.97
CA THR A 106 -5.36 8.02 -7.93
C THR A 106 -5.82 9.01 -6.86
N LYS A 107 -6.35 10.18 -7.29
CA LYS A 107 -6.90 11.18 -6.38
C LYS A 107 -8.03 10.60 -5.52
N LYS A 108 -8.94 9.81 -6.10
CA LYS A 108 -10.02 9.15 -5.37
C LYS A 108 -9.48 8.19 -4.30
N VAL A 109 -8.56 7.30 -4.63
CA VAL A 109 -7.94 6.38 -3.68
C VAL A 109 -7.30 7.13 -2.51
N LEU A 110 -6.56 8.19 -2.80
CA LEU A 110 -5.87 8.97 -1.79
C LEU A 110 -6.82 9.82 -0.93
N THR A 111 -7.94 10.33 -1.50
CA THR A 111 -8.93 11.14 -0.76
C THR A 111 -9.90 10.30 0.08
N GLU A 112 -10.35 9.17 -0.47
CA GLU A 112 -11.40 8.37 0.16
C GLU A 112 -10.87 7.45 1.26
N GLY A 113 -9.59 7.20 1.32
CA GLY A 113 -9.05 6.37 2.38
C GLY A 113 -7.66 5.88 2.08
N CYS A 114 -6.72 6.76 2.26
CA CYS A 114 -5.34 6.35 2.46
C CYS A 114 -4.97 6.66 3.89
N ILE A 115 -4.23 5.77 4.55
CA ILE A 115 -3.11 6.15 5.40
C ILE A 115 -2.88 5.16 6.53
N ARG A 116 -1.98 4.25 6.28
CA ARG A 116 -0.89 3.87 7.20
C ARG A 116 0.26 3.42 6.30
N SER A 117 1.29 4.24 6.14
CA SER A 117 2.50 3.73 5.52
C SER A 117 3.13 2.73 6.47
N SER A 118 3.34 1.49 6.02
CA SER A 118 4.10 0.50 6.79
C SER A 118 5.59 0.57 6.49
N LEU A 119 5.97 1.18 5.37
CA LEU A 119 7.34 1.39 4.96
C LEU A 119 7.44 2.53 3.94
N ILE A 120 8.41 3.41 4.12
CA ILE A 120 8.86 4.39 3.14
C ILE A 120 10.36 4.22 3.00
N ARG A 121 10.84 3.89 1.80
CA ARG A 121 12.27 3.79 1.48
C ARG A 121 12.58 4.68 0.29
N ASN A 122 13.67 5.41 0.35
CA ASN A 122 14.29 6.17 -0.76
C ASN A 122 13.43 7.16 -1.55
N MET A 123 12.18 7.41 -1.18
CA MET A 123 11.44 8.49 -1.82
C MET A 123 11.86 9.83 -1.23
N SER A 124 12.15 10.77 -2.12
CA SER A 124 12.08 12.19 -1.79
C SER A 124 10.62 12.50 -1.46
N PHE A 125 10.21 12.02 -0.34
CA PHE A 125 8.98 12.13 0.44
C PHE A 125 7.69 12.59 -0.23
N CYS A 126 6.70 11.72 -0.22
CA CYS A 126 5.31 12.11 -0.27
C CYS A 126 4.62 11.69 1.03
N PHE A 127 4.42 12.62 1.96
CA PHE A 127 3.48 12.42 3.06
C PHE A 127 2.08 12.79 2.56
N ILE A 128 1.18 11.80 2.55
CA ILE A 128 -0.24 12.08 2.31
C ILE A 128 -0.88 12.27 3.68
N ILE A 129 -1.00 13.53 4.09
CA ILE A 129 -1.72 13.90 5.31
C ILE A 129 -3.16 14.22 4.92
N ARG A 130 -4.12 13.52 5.51
CA ARG A 130 -5.51 13.91 5.46
C ARG A 130 -5.73 15.09 6.40
N LEU A 131 -5.87 16.27 5.84
CA LEU A 131 -6.42 17.41 6.56
C LEU A 131 -7.95 17.34 6.48
N GLN A 132 -8.65 17.82 7.50
CA GLN A 132 -10.12 17.78 7.61
C GLN A 132 -10.88 18.38 6.41
N ASN A 133 -10.22 19.16 5.56
CA ASN A 133 -10.81 19.86 4.41
C ASN A 133 -10.08 19.63 3.08
N GLY A 134 -9.26 18.60 2.95
CA GLY A 134 -8.55 18.34 1.69
C GLY A 134 -7.32 17.45 1.85
N ILE A 135 -6.67 17.13 0.71
CA ILE A 135 -5.39 16.43 0.67
C ILE A 135 -4.30 17.49 0.63
N ALA A 136 -3.38 17.44 1.58
CA ALA A 136 -2.11 18.12 1.43
C ALA A 136 -1.04 17.09 1.05
N LEU A 137 -0.47 17.23 -0.13
CA LEU A 137 0.75 16.53 -0.52
C LEU A 137 1.91 17.34 0.03
N ILE A 138 2.49 16.92 1.13
CA ILE A 138 3.67 17.58 1.67
C ILE A 138 4.90 16.83 1.20
N MET A 139 5.62 17.41 0.26
CA MET A 139 6.98 16.98 -0.10
C MET A 139 7.94 17.56 0.94
N VAL A 140 8.44 16.73 1.83
CA VAL A 140 9.47 17.12 2.81
C VAL A 140 10.68 16.23 2.62
N GLY A 141 11.82 16.84 2.30
CA GLY A 141 13.10 16.14 2.24
C GLY A 141 13.51 15.59 3.59
N ILE A 142 14.11 14.43 3.56
CA ILE A 142 14.77 13.65 4.63
C ILE A 142 14.45 14.12 6.06
N ILE A 143 13.46 13.50 6.68
CA ILE A 143 13.31 13.50 8.13
C ILE A 143 13.31 12.05 8.62
N TYR A 144 14.16 11.76 9.57
CA TYR A 144 14.37 10.46 10.19
C TYR A 144 13.09 9.84 10.75
N MET A 145 13.01 8.51 10.67
CA MET A 145 11.87 7.63 10.99
C MET A 145 11.31 7.71 12.43
N ASP A 146 11.83 8.58 13.31
CA ASP A 146 11.42 8.61 14.71
C ASP A 146 10.16 9.46 15.00
N MET A 147 9.65 10.20 14.04
CA MET A 147 8.46 11.04 14.24
C MET A 147 7.11 10.35 14.00
N CYS A 148 7.07 9.16 13.40
CA CYS A 148 5.80 8.45 13.16
C CYS A 148 5.15 7.88 14.45
N THR A 149 5.89 7.74 15.54
CA THR A 149 5.36 7.29 16.83
C THR A 149 4.74 8.40 17.69
N ALA A 150 5.04 9.65 17.40
CA ALA A 150 4.62 10.78 18.24
C ALA A 150 3.27 11.42 17.85
N ILE A 151 2.69 11.06 16.71
CA ILE A 151 1.41 11.66 16.23
C ILE A 151 0.19 10.77 16.53
N PHE A 152 0.40 9.56 17.05
CA PHE A 152 -0.67 8.57 17.26
C PHE A 152 -0.74 7.98 18.68
N ASN A 153 -0.35 8.77 19.69
CA ASN A 153 -0.75 8.50 21.08
C ASN A 153 -1.92 9.39 21.47
#